data_60d4b38666bb105955cd984c9c2bebea
#
_entry.id   60d4b38666bb105955cd984c9c2bebea
#
_cell.length_a   1.000
_cell.length_b   1.000
_cell.length_c   1.000
_cell.angle_alpha   90.00
_cell.angle_beta   90.00
_cell.angle_gamma   90.00
#
_symmetry.space_group_name_H-M   'P 1'
#
loop_
_entity.id
_entity.type
_entity.pdbx_description
1 polymer ?
#
loop_
_entity_poly.entity_id
_entity_poly.type
_entity_poly.pdbx_seq_one_letter_code
_entity_poly.pdbx_strand_id
1 'polypeptide(L)'
;MNKPMYMKMFGRYIPAFLLLAILALATCCSQPSKQGTANDATSAKNSIAFLEKEHDFGEYREKETKRYAFKYKNAGKSPLVIYKAESDCGCTQVKFNPQPLMPGEYDSIIVVYDGNGFLNGSFRKFINIYSNASEKPMELSIKGCYFDKSEE
;
A
#
# COMPACT_ATOMS: atom_id res chain seq x y z
N MET A 1 62.43 -30.78 63.44
CA MET A 1 61.75 -29.62 62.77
C MET A 1 61.50 -29.99 61.34
N ASN A 2 60.34 -30.59 61.14
CA ASN A 2 59.89 -31.13 59.83
C ASN A 2 59.13 -30.05 59.01
N LYS A 3 59.63 -29.63 57.91
CA LYS A 3 58.85 -28.89 56.94
C LYS A 3 57.99 -29.86 56.12
N PRO A 4 56.69 -29.63 55.96
CA PRO A 4 55.84 -30.56 55.29
C PRO A 4 56.13 -30.58 53.79
N MET A 5 56.28 -31.76 53.24
CA MET A 5 56.58 -32.11 51.84
C MET A 5 55.38 -31.86 50.88
N TYR A 6 54.43 -31.02 51.28
CA TYR A 6 53.18 -30.80 50.60
C TYR A 6 53.22 -29.61 49.60
N MET A 7 54.30 -28.83 49.60
CA MET A 7 54.36 -27.62 48.86
C MET A 7 54.99 -27.74 47.46
N LYS A 8 55.39 -28.96 47.06
CA LYS A 8 55.96 -29.20 45.74
C LYS A 8 55.04 -29.80 44.70
N MET A 9 53.85 -30.29 45.09
CA MET A 9 52.90 -30.92 44.11
C MET A 9 51.90 -29.93 43.51
N PHE A 10 51.67 -28.77 44.13
CA PHE A 10 50.68 -27.81 43.59
C PHE A 10 51.21 -26.93 42.44
N GLY A 11 52.50 -26.85 42.28
CA GLY A 11 53.11 -25.95 41.25
C GLY A 11 53.07 -26.48 39.80
N ARG A 12 52.76 -27.80 39.61
CA ARG A 12 52.86 -28.40 38.28
C ARG A 12 51.54 -28.53 37.55
N TYR A 13 50.43 -28.38 38.22
CA TYR A 13 49.09 -28.55 37.64
C TYR A 13 48.36 -27.24 37.37
N ILE A 14 48.83 -26.11 37.98
CA ILE A 14 48.23 -24.79 37.79
C ILE A 14 48.23 -24.34 36.33
N PRO A 15 49.31 -24.53 35.52
CA PRO A 15 49.29 -24.12 34.11
C PRO A 15 48.36 -24.96 33.25
N ALA A 16 48.15 -26.27 33.63
CA ALA A 16 47.30 -27.15 32.83
C ALA A 16 45.79 -26.83 33.04
N PHE A 17 45.41 -26.49 34.26
CA PHE A 17 44.03 -26.06 34.53
C PHE A 17 43.69 -24.69 33.94
N LEU A 18 44.66 -23.79 33.97
CA LEU A 18 44.48 -22.45 33.41
C LEU A 18 44.39 -22.49 31.87
N LEU A 19 45.15 -23.39 31.22
CA LEU A 19 45.06 -23.63 29.76
C LEU A 19 43.73 -24.28 29.41
N LEU A 20 43.21 -25.21 30.21
CA LEU A 20 41.91 -25.84 29.97
C LEU A 20 40.75 -24.87 30.18
N ALA A 21 40.86 -23.95 31.13
CA ALA A 21 39.85 -22.91 31.37
C ALA A 21 39.81 -21.89 30.24
N ILE A 22 40.94 -21.56 29.62
CA ILE A 22 41.01 -20.65 28.47
C ILE A 22 40.44 -21.29 27.22
N LEU A 23 40.62 -22.62 27.03
CA LEU A 23 40.03 -23.33 25.90
C LEU A 23 38.51 -23.48 26.01
N ALA A 24 37.95 -23.53 27.19
CA ALA A 24 36.51 -23.61 27.44
C ALA A 24 35.78 -22.29 27.22
N LEU A 25 36.48 -21.14 27.29
CA LEU A 25 35.92 -19.80 27.04
C LEU A 25 35.85 -19.45 25.52
N ALA A 26 36.59 -20.19 24.66
CA ALA A 26 36.61 -19.93 23.25
C ALA A 26 35.48 -20.60 22.47
N THR A 27 34.70 -21.48 23.06
CA THR A 27 33.59 -22.22 22.42
C THR A 27 32.20 -21.63 22.71
N CYS A 28 32.10 -20.49 23.40
CA CYS A 28 30.83 -19.89 23.77
C CYS A 28 30.44 -18.67 22.89
N CYS A 29 30.88 -18.64 21.63
CA CYS A 29 30.49 -17.58 20.70
C CYS A 29 30.10 -18.17 19.33
N SER A 30 29.12 -19.08 19.33
CA SER A 30 28.44 -19.45 18.09
C SER A 30 27.00 -19.90 18.44
N GLN A 31 26.27 -19.07 19.18
CA GLN A 31 24.84 -19.09 19.05
C GLN A 31 24.52 -18.15 17.87
N PRO A 32 23.86 -18.67 16.82
CA PRO A 32 23.14 -17.77 15.93
C PRO A 32 22.04 -17.17 16.78
N SER A 33 22.30 -15.99 17.34
CA SER A 33 21.24 -15.10 17.77
C SER A 33 20.36 -14.94 16.54
N LYS A 34 19.23 -15.62 16.55
CA LYS A 34 18.05 -15.15 15.82
C LYS A 34 17.72 -13.79 16.45
N GLN A 35 18.50 -12.78 16.10
CA GLN A 35 18.01 -11.44 16.06
C GLN A 35 16.86 -11.52 15.06
N GLY A 36 15.67 -11.68 15.62
CA GLY A 36 14.47 -11.31 14.95
C GLY A 36 14.71 -9.87 14.51
N THR A 37 15.03 -9.71 13.25
CA THR A 37 14.99 -8.46 12.54
C THR A 37 13.53 -8.06 12.53
N ALA A 38 13.07 -7.53 13.65
CA ALA A 38 11.78 -6.87 13.79
C ALA A 38 11.86 -5.47 13.16
N ASN A 39 12.50 -5.35 11.99
CA ASN A 39 12.58 -4.13 11.19
C ASN A 39 12.52 -4.44 9.70
N ASP A 40 12.00 -5.59 9.30
CA ASP A 40 11.38 -5.73 7.99
C ASP A 40 9.86 -5.57 8.15
N ALA A 41 9.47 -4.45 8.75
CA ALA A 41 8.34 -3.72 8.23
C ALA A 41 8.78 -3.22 6.85
N THR A 42 9.01 -4.14 5.91
CA THR A 42 8.79 -3.90 4.50
C THR A 42 7.41 -3.29 4.48
N SER A 43 7.39 -1.97 4.34
CA SER A 43 6.18 -1.17 4.19
C SER A 43 5.32 -1.96 3.22
N ALA A 44 4.31 -2.65 3.74
CA ALA A 44 3.43 -3.47 2.93
C ALA A 44 2.75 -2.45 2.03
N LYS A 45 3.34 -2.24 0.85
CA LYS A 45 3.02 -1.14 -0.04
C LYS A 45 1.55 -1.30 -0.40
N ASN A 46 0.73 -0.41 0.15
CA ASN A 46 -0.65 -0.32 -0.25
C ASN A 46 -0.68 -0.08 -1.75
N SER A 47 -1.56 -0.75 -2.45
CA SER A 47 -1.67 -0.64 -3.90
C SER A 47 -3.12 -0.76 -4.31
N ILE A 48 -3.53 0.16 -5.19
CA ILE A 48 -4.83 0.15 -5.84
C ILE A 48 -4.63 -0.12 -7.33
N ALA A 49 -5.36 -1.08 -7.87
CA ALA A 49 -5.35 -1.42 -9.28
C ALA A 49 -6.74 -1.19 -9.86
N PHE A 50 -6.89 -0.18 -10.71
CA PHE A 50 -8.10 0.03 -11.50
C PHE A 50 -8.09 -0.85 -12.75
N LEU A 51 -9.25 -1.42 -13.11
CA LEU A 51 -9.44 -2.16 -14.37
C LEU A 51 -9.30 -1.24 -15.57
N GLU A 52 -9.82 -0.01 -15.43
CA GLU A 52 -9.66 1.08 -16.36
C GLU A 52 -9.63 2.41 -15.61
N LYS A 53 -9.03 3.42 -16.19
CA LYS A 53 -8.91 4.77 -15.60
C LYS A 53 -9.63 5.84 -16.42
N GLU A 54 -10.08 5.50 -17.62
CA GLU A 54 -10.83 6.38 -18.48
C GLU A 54 -12.06 5.65 -18.99
N HIS A 55 -13.21 6.33 -18.99
CA HIS A 55 -14.45 5.83 -19.59
C HIS A 55 -14.98 6.82 -20.60
N ASP A 56 -15.36 6.31 -21.79
CA ASP A 56 -15.93 7.09 -22.89
C ASP A 56 -17.42 6.76 -23.00
N PHE A 57 -18.27 7.77 -22.79
CA PHE A 57 -19.71 7.63 -22.97
C PHE A 57 -20.13 7.69 -24.45
N GLY A 58 -19.16 7.95 -25.36
CA GLY A 58 -19.42 8.11 -26.78
C GLY A 58 -20.22 9.37 -27.09
N GLU A 59 -20.87 9.35 -28.26
CA GLU A 59 -21.75 10.40 -28.71
C GLU A 59 -23.18 10.16 -28.21
N TYR A 60 -23.84 11.22 -27.74
CA TYR A 60 -25.24 11.13 -27.28
C TYR A 60 -25.98 12.45 -27.51
N ARG A 61 -27.29 12.37 -27.65
CA ARG A 61 -28.18 13.50 -27.96
C ARG A 61 -29.26 13.78 -26.89
N GLU A 62 -29.39 12.86 -25.93
CA GLU A 62 -30.36 13.01 -24.85
C GLU A 62 -29.72 13.71 -23.65
N LYS A 63 -30.42 14.70 -23.07
CA LYS A 63 -30.02 15.35 -21.83
C LYS A 63 -30.27 14.42 -20.64
N GLU A 64 -29.45 13.38 -20.53
CA GLU A 64 -29.56 12.37 -19.48
C GLU A 64 -28.32 12.29 -18.61
N THR A 65 -28.52 11.96 -17.35
CA THR A 65 -27.43 11.71 -16.43
C THR A 65 -26.67 10.45 -16.85
N LYS A 66 -25.36 10.62 -17.08
CA LYS A 66 -24.46 9.51 -17.39
C LYS A 66 -23.86 8.97 -16.08
N ARG A 67 -23.79 7.66 -15.98
CA ARG A 67 -23.26 6.98 -14.79
C ARG A 67 -22.27 5.90 -15.19
N TYR A 68 -21.13 5.87 -14.49
CA TYR A 68 -20.14 4.83 -14.68
C TYR A 68 -19.53 4.38 -13.34
N ALA A 69 -19.14 3.09 -13.23
CA ALA A 69 -18.51 2.51 -12.04
C ALA A 69 -17.10 2.03 -12.39
N PHE A 70 -16.11 2.80 -11.97
CA PHE A 70 -14.70 2.41 -12.08
C PHE A 70 -14.39 1.32 -11.07
N LYS A 71 -14.26 0.09 -11.54
CA LYS A 71 -13.91 -1.05 -10.69
C LYS A 71 -12.43 -1.04 -10.35
N TYR A 72 -12.11 -1.32 -9.10
CA TYR A 72 -10.75 -1.42 -8.61
C TYR A 72 -10.60 -2.60 -7.65
N LYS A 73 -9.34 -3.00 -7.46
CA LYS A 73 -8.92 -4.07 -6.56
C LYS A 73 -7.89 -3.52 -5.59
N ASN A 74 -7.92 -3.96 -4.33
CA ASN A 74 -6.78 -3.84 -3.46
C ASN A 74 -5.70 -4.85 -3.89
N ALA A 75 -4.70 -4.37 -4.61
CA ALA A 75 -3.55 -5.16 -5.06
C ALA A 75 -2.38 -5.13 -4.07
N GLY A 76 -2.55 -4.46 -2.93
CA GLY A 76 -1.58 -4.39 -1.84
C GLY A 76 -1.67 -5.57 -0.89
N LYS A 77 -0.87 -5.51 0.17
CA LYS A 77 -0.82 -6.51 1.25
C LYS A 77 -1.47 -6.03 2.55
N SER A 78 -1.95 -4.79 2.58
CA SER A 78 -2.60 -4.15 3.73
C SER A 78 -3.95 -3.57 3.32
N PRO A 79 -4.85 -3.28 4.28
CA PRO A 79 -6.14 -2.68 3.98
C PRO A 79 -5.99 -1.37 3.19
N LEU A 80 -6.72 -1.25 2.09
CA LEU A 80 -6.79 -0.06 1.26
C LEU A 80 -7.94 0.82 1.75
N VAL A 81 -7.65 2.11 1.98
CA VAL A 81 -8.65 3.10 2.37
C VAL A 81 -8.64 4.24 1.37
N ILE A 82 -9.79 4.52 0.77
CA ILE A 82 -10.04 5.76 0.03
C ILE A 82 -10.67 6.73 1.02
N TYR A 83 -10.03 7.88 1.23
CA TYR A 83 -10.51 8.87 2.19
C TYR A 83 -11.09 10.11 1.53
N LYS A 84 -10.85 10.30 0.22
CA LYS A 84 -11.42 11.40 -0.55
C LYS A 84 -11.50 11.04 -2.03
N ALA A 85 -12.57 11.49 -2.68
CA ALA A 85 -12.71 11.45 -4.14
C ALA A 85 -13.44 12.72 -4.56
N GLU A 86 -12.88 13.46 -5.49
CA GLU A 86 -13.43 14.73 -5.94
C GLU A 86 -13.26 14.93 -7.45
N SER A 87 -14.20 15.63 -8.06
CA SER A 87 -14.15 16.04 -9.46
C SER A 87 -13.71 17.50 -9.58
N ASP A 88 -13.13 17.83 -10.73
CA ASP A 88 -12.78 19.19 -11.15
C ASP A 88 -14.00 20.04 -11.55
N CYS A 89 -15.20 19.46 -11.60
CA CYS A 89 -16.43 20.09 -12.02
C CYS A 89 -17.60 19.81 -11.08
N GLY A 90 -18.36 20.81 -10.71
CA GLY A 90 -19.62 20.65 -9.96
C GLY A 90 -20.71 19.87 -10.70
N CYS A 91 -20.52 19.62 -12.00
CA CYS A 91 -21.39 18.80 -12.86
C CYS A 91 -21.12 17.29 -12.72
N THR A 92 -20.21 16.89 -11.85
CA THR A 92 -19.79 15.49 -11.69
C THR A 92 -19.74 15.13 -10.20
N GLN A 93 -20.62 14.22 -9.79
CA GLN A 93 -20.66 13.69 -8.44
C GLN A 93 -19.87 12.38 -8.39
N VAL A 94 -19.15 12.17 -7.26
CA VAL A 94 -18.37 10.96 -7.04
C VAL A 94 -18.84 10.29 -5.76
N LYS A 95 -19.08 8.97 -5.83
CA LYS A 95 -19.46 8.16 -4.68
C LYS A 95 -18.50 6.98 -4.54
N PHE A 96 -18.04 6.74 -3.33
CA PHE A 96 -17.13 5.63 -3.00
C PHE A 96 -17.46 5.08 -1.61
N ASN A 97 -16.97 3.89 -1.31
CA ASN A 97 -17.07 3.28 0.00
C ASN A 97 -15.84 3.70 0.85
N PRO A 98 -16.03 4.36 2.01
CA PRO A 98 -14.93 4.78 2.87
C PRO A 98 -14.40 3.64 3.77
N GLN A 99 -15.02 2.46 3.77
CA GLN A 99 -14.59 1.33 4.58
C GLN A 99 -13.28 0.73 4.03
N PRO A 100 -12.40 0.21 4.90
CA PRO A 100 -11.20 -0.47 4.47
C PRO A 100 -11.52 -1.69 3.59
N LEU A 101 -10.90 -1.75 2.41
CA LEU A 101 -10.97 -2.87 1.49
C LEU A 101 -9.79 -3.82 1.74
N MET A 102 -10.06 -5.08 2.03
CA MET A 102 -9.02 -6.05 2.36
C MET A 102 -8.19 -6.47 1.13
N PRO A 103 -6.95 -6.96 1.31
CA PRO A 103 -6.13 -7.44 0.20
C PRO A 103 -6.86 -8.44 -0.69
N GLY A 104 -6.83 -8.20 -2.00
CA GLY A 104 -7.47 -9.05 -3.00
C GLY A 104 -8.95 -8.77 -3.27
N GLU A 105 -9.62 -7.99 -2.44
CA GLU A 105 -11.02 -7.61 -2.63
C GLU A 105 -11.19 -6.54 -3.71
N TYR A 106 -12.42 -6.45 -4.22
CA TYR A 106 -12.85 -5.51 -5.27
C TYR A 106 -13.92 -4.58 -4.75
N ASP A 107 -13.91 -3.35 -5.25
CA ASP A 107 -14.96 -2.36 -5.05
C ASP A 107 -15.03 -1.43 -6.27
N SER A 108 -15.85 -0.39 -6.24
CA SER A 108 -16.02 0.56 -7.35
C SER A 108 -16.22 1.99 -6.87
N ILE A 109 -15.70 2.92 -7.66
CA ILE A 109 -15.99 4.35 -7.56
C ILE A 109 -17.05 4.69 -8.58
N ILE A 110 -18.18 5.21 -8.12
CA ILE A 110 -19.29 5.56 -8.98
C ILE A 110 -19.19 7.04 -9.33
N VAL A 111 -19.10 7.33 -10.61
CA VAL A 111 -19.11 8.68 -11.16
C VAL A 111 -20.46 8.92 -11.81
N VAL A 112 -21.07 10.05 -11.46
CA VAL A 112 -22.36 10.51 -11.99
C VAL A 112 -22.15 11.87 -12.62
N TYR A 113 -22.27 11.95 -13.93
CA TYR A 113 -22.20 13.19 -14.72
C TYR A 113 -23.61 13.63 -15.09
N ASP A 114 -24.07 14.75 -14.55
CA ASP A 114 -25.42 15.25 -14.76
C ASP A 114 -25.49 16.19 -16.00
N GLY A 115 -24.35 16.53 -16.58
CA GLY A 115 -24.29 17.39 -17.76
C GLY A 115 -24.81 18.79 -17.55
N ASN A 116 -24.89 19.25 -16.30
CA ASN A 116 -25.43 20.56 -15.97
C ASN A 116 -24.69 21.66 -16.74
N GLY A 117 -25.40 22.31 -17.70
CA GLY A 117 -24.78 23.18 -18.69
C GLY A 117 -24.34 22.46 -19.96
N PHE A 118 -25.14 21.49 -20.45
CA PHE A 118 -24.92 20.82 -21.72
C PHE A 118 -24.63 21.82 -22.85
N LEU A 119 -23.34 21.96 -23.13
CA LEU A 119 -22.87 22.66 -24.32
C LEU A 119 -22.60 21.60 -25.40
N ASN A 120 -23.02 21.89 -26.64
CA ASN A 120 -22.67 21.03 -27.76
C ASN A 120 -21.17 20.82 -27.84
N GLY A 121 -20.74 19.59 -28.08
CA GLY A 121 -19.37 19.20 -28.28
C GLY A 121 -18.83 18.22 -27.25
N SER A 122 -17.53 18.01 -27.36
CA SER A 122 -16.82 17.05 -26.53
C SER A 122 -16.54 17.58 -25.12
N PHE A 123 -16.61 16.71 -24.15
CA PHE A 123 -16.19 17.00 -22.78
C PHE A 123 -15.20 15.94 -22.28
N ARG A 124 -14.38 16.35 -21.31
CA ARG A 124 -13.57 15.46 -20.46
C ARG A 124 -13.60 16.02 -19.03
N LYS A 125 -13.83 15.15 -18.05
CA LYS A 125 -13.84 15.49 -16.63
C LYS A 125 -12.88 14.59 -15.89
N PHE A 126 -12.14 15.16 -14.95
CA PHE A 126 -11.17 14.45 -14.14
C PHE A 126 -11.68 14.22 -12.73
N ILE A 127 -11.31 13.10 -12.16
CA ILE A 127 -11.66 12.68 -10.82
C ILE A 127 -10.39 12.29 -10.08
N ASN A 128 -10.09 13.00 -9.00
CA ASN A 128 -8.94 12.74 -8.15
C ASN A 128 -9.32 11.83 -6.99
N ILE A 129 -8.59 10.71 -6.85
CA ILE A 129 -8.80 9.69 -5.83
C ILE A 129 -7.65 9.74 -4.85
N TYR A 130 -7.94 10.02 -3.59
CA TYR A 130 -6.99 10.09 -2.49
C TYR A 130 -7.13 8.84 -1.60
N SER A 131 -6.04 8.12 -1.41
CA SER A 131 -6.02 6.86 -0.67
C SER A 131 -4.69 6.67 0.07
N ASN A 132 -4.65 5.70 0.96
CA ASN A 132 -3.40 5.30 1.61
C ASN A 132 -2.44 4.51 0.71
N ALA A 133 -2.77 4.32 -0.57
CA ALA A 133 -1.90 3.63 -1.54
C ALA A 133 -0.86 4.56 -2.17
N SER A 134 -1.05 5.88 -2.11
CA SER A 134 -0.14 6.86 -2.71
C SER A 134 -0.29 8.22 -2.01
N GLU A 135 0.83 8.95 -1.89
CA GLU A 135 0.81 10.35 -1.43
C GLU A 135 0.16 11.30 -2.46
N LYS A 136 0.28 10.95 -3.75
CA LYS A 136 -0.35 11.71 -4.83
C LYS A 136 -1.70 11.12 -5.18
N PRO A 137 -2.69 11.94 -5.51
CA PRO A 137 -3.98 11.44 -5.97
C PRO A 137 -3.80 10.62 -7.25
N MET A 138 -4.63 9.60 -7.39
CA MET A 138 -4.77 8.86 -8.64
C MET A 138 -5.91 9.46 -9.44
N GLU A 139 -5.65 9.75 -10.72
CA GLU A 139 -6.61 10.37 -11.61
C GLU A 139 -7.40 9.32 -12.40
N LEU A 140 -8.71 9.51 -12.44
CA LEU A 140 -9.64 8.86 -13.35
C LEU A 140 -10.23 9.92 -14.27
N SER A 141 -10.73 9.54 -15.44
CA SER A 141 -11.42 10.47 -16.33
C SER A 141 -12.65 9.86 -16.99
N ILE A 142 -13.64 10.70 -17.22
CA ILE A 142 -14.77 10.42 -18.10
C ILE A 142 -14.72 11.38 -19.29
N LYS A 143 -15.16 10.92 -20.44
CA LYS A 143 -15.30 11.75 -21.65
C LYS A 143 -16.54 11.36 -22.43
N GLY A 144 -16.92 12.20 -23.36
CA GLY A 144 -18.03 11.97 -24.29
C GLY A 144 -18.25 13.17 -25.18
N CYS A 145 -19.23 13.09 -26.07
CA CYS A 145 -19.64 14.16 -26.94
C CYS A 145 -21.15 14.30 -26.93
N TYR A 146 -21.64 15.48 -26.59
CA TYR A 146 -23.07 15.80 -26.58
C TYR A 146 -23.42 16.65 -27.80
N PHE A 147 -24.52 16.30 -28.47
CA PHE A 147 -25.09 17.06 -29.57
C PHE A 147 -26.56 17.38 -29.28
N ASP A 148 -26.92 18.66 -29.20
CA ASP A 148 -28.32 19.06 -29.02
C ASP A 148 -29.11 18.78 -30.32
N LYS A 149 -30.29 18.18 -30.19
CA LYS A 149 -31.20 17.89 -31.31
C LYS A 149 -31.79 19.15 -31.98
N SER A 150 -31.69 20.30 -31.30
CA SER A 150 -32.25 21.54 -31.78
C SER A 150 -31.44 22.26 -32.86
N GLU A 151 -30.25 21.73 -33.20
CA GLU A 151 -29.35 22.34 -34.19
C GLU A 151 -29.32 21.61 -35.55
N GLU A 152 -30.33 20.76 -35.85
CA GLU A 152 -30.57 20.16 -37.17
C GLU A 152 -31.50 20.98 -38.03
#